data_df4546ed81b9bce93f57116db1e6daf8
#
_entry.id   df4546ed81b9bce93f57116db1e6daf8
#
_cell.length_a   1.000
_cell.length_b   1.000
_cell.length_c   1.000
_cell.angle_alpha   90.00
_cell.angle_beta   90.00
_cell.angle_gamma   90.00
#
_symmetry.space_group_name_H-M   'P 1'
#
loop_
_entity.id
_entity.type
_entity.pdbx_description
1 polymer ?
#
loop_
_entity_poly.entity_id
_entity_poly.type
_entity_poly.pdbx_seq_one_letter_code
_entity_poly.pdbx_strand_id
1 'polypeptide(L)'
;MAETYLDQQQILDVAIDQGCDSVHPGFGFLSERADFAQAVMDAGLIWIGPSPEAITKMGDKMTARITMKEAGVPVIPGEEINGGIEEVIEVAPSVGYPLLLKATAGGGGKGMRAVHHPDNLESEAKAAMREALNAFGDDRIYIERLLTGSRHIEIQVLADNFGRTIHLGERECSVQRRHQKV
;
A
#
# COMPACT_ATOMS: atom_id res chain seq x y z
N MET A 1 -21.04 5.83 -8.71
CA MET A 1 -19.73 5.16 -8.85
C MET A 1 -19.86 3.65 -8.67
N ALA A 2 -20.61 3.15 -7.68
CA ALA A 2 -20.79 1.70 -7.51
C ALA A 2 -21.50 1.02 -8.68
N GLU A 3 -22.40 1.73 -9.34
CA GLU A 3 -23.19 1.24 -10.49
C GLU A 3 -22.53 1.54 -11.85
N THR A 4 -21.26 1.91 -11.88
CA THR A 4 -20.51 2.25 -13.11
C THR A 4 -19.08 1.77 -13.02
N TYR A 5 -18.13 2.62 -12.58
CA TYR A 5 -16.69 2.33 -12.55
C TYR A 5 -16.26 1.24 -11.56
N LEU A 6 -17.14 0.78 -10.65
CA LEU A 6 -16.90 -0.31 -9.73
C LEU A 6 -17.77 -1.54 -10.02
N ASP A 7 -18.63 -1.49 -11.02
CA ASP A 7 -19.44 -2.61 -11.47
C ASP A 7 -18.62 -3.46 -12.45
N GLN A 8 -18.00 -4.49 -11.92
CA GLN A 8 -17.13 -5.40 -12.68
C GLN A 8 -17.90 -6.10 -13.80
N GLN A 9 -19.14 -6.55 -13.54
CA GLN A 9 -19.92 -7.27 -14.51
C GLN A 9 -20.30 -6.38 -15.68
N GLN A 10 -20.76 -5.16 -15.41
CA GLN A 10 -21.12 -4.21 -16.47
C GLN A 10 -19.91 -3.87 -17.36
N ILE A 11 -18.72 -3.72 -16.77
CA ILE A 11 -17.50 -3.46 -17.54
C ILE A 11 -17.15 -4.64 -18.44
N LEU A 12 -17.26 -5.87 -17.94
CA LEU A 12 -17.01 -7.09 -18.70
C LEU A 12 -18.03 -7.26 -19.83
N ASP A 13 -19.31 -7.07 -19.56
CA ASP A 13 -20.38 -7.18 -20.55
C ASP A 13 -20.14 -6.20 -21.71
N VAL A 14 -19.82 -4.94 -21.39
CA VAL A 14 -19.50 -3.92 -22.40
C VAL A 14 -18.25 -4.30 -23.20
N ALA A 15 -17.20 -4.80 -22.56
CA ALA A 15 -15.97 -5.19 -23.24
C ALA A 15 -16.24 -6.34 -24.24
N ILE A 16 -17.02 -7.34 -23.85
CA ILE A 16 -17.40 -8.47 -24.70
C ILE A 16 -18.31 -8.02 -25.86
N ASP A 17 -19.34 -7.25 -25.53
CA ASP A 17 -20.30 -6.76 -26.55
C ASP A 17 -19.64 -5.88 -27.61
N GLN A 18 -18.61 -5.13 -27.22
CA GLN A 18 -17.85 -4.30 -28.17
C GLN A 18 -16.72 -5.05 -28.88
N GLY A 19 -16.56 -6.35 -28.62
CA GLY A 19 -15.55 -7.18 -29.26
C GLY A 19 -14.12 -6.82 -28.85
N CYS A 20 -13.93 -6.33 -27.62
CA CYS A 20 -12.60 -6.11 -27.06
C CYS A 20 -11.90 -7.45 -26.83
N ASP A 21 -10.60 -7.50 -27.03
CA ASP A 21 -9.75 -8.66 -26.74
C ASP A 21 -8.96 -8.51 -25.43
N SER A 22 -8.93 -7.29 -24.89
CA SER A 22 -8.11 -6.97 -23.71
C SER A 22 -8.73 -5.86 -22.85
N VAL A 23 -8.36 -5.85 -21.57
CA VAL A 23 -8.75 -4.80 -20.59
C VAL A 23 -7.52 -4.23 -19.93
N HIS A 24 -7.32 -2.91 -20.08
CA HIS A 24 -6.37 -2.12 -19.30
C HIS A 24 -7.12 -1.36 -18.22
N PRO A 25 -6.88 -1.63 -16.93
CA PRO A 25 -7.70 -1.07 -15.83
C PRO A 25 -7.42 0.40 -15.53
N GLY A 26 -6.45 1.01 -16.20
CA GLY A 26 -5.96 2.34 -15.84
C GLY A 26 -5.22 2.34 -14.51
N PHE A 27 -5.56 3.29 -13.63
CA PHE A 27 -5.04 3.34 -12.26
C PHE A 27 -6.17 3.70 -11.29
N GLY A 28 -6.06 3.24 -10.03
CA GLY A 28 -7.13 3.37 -9.04
C GLY A 28 -8.34 2.47 -9.35
N PHE A 29 -9.43 2.65 -8.63
CA PHE A 29 -10.67 1.87 -8.79
C PHE A 29 -10.42 0.36 -8.80
N LEU A 30 -10.76 -0.30 -9.91
CA LEU A 30 -10.62 -1.74 -10.08
C LEU A 30 -9.20 -2.21 -10.44
N SER A 31 -8.27 -1.29 -10.72
CA SER A 31 -6.87 -1.66 -11.03
C SER A 31 -6.14 -2.32 -9.85
N GLU A 32 -6.62 -2.10 -8.63
CA GLU A 32 -6.07 -2.66 -7.39
C GLU A 32 -6.87 -3.86 -6.87
N ARG A 33 -7.79 -4.39 -7.70
CA ARG A 33 -8.69 -5.48 -7.35
C ARG A 33 -8.28 -6.77 -8.04
N ALA A 34 -7.76 -7.73 -7.26
CA ALA A 34 -7.36 -9.04 -7.75
C ALA A 34 -8.53 -9.85 -8.32
N ASP A 35 -9.72 -9.73 -7.72
CA ASP A 35 -10.94 -10.36 -8.18
C ASP A 35 -11.39 -9.84 -9.56
N PHE A 36 -11.23 -8.56 -9.85
CA PHE A 36 -11.51 -8.02 -11.17
C PHE A 36 -10.51 -8.51 -12.22
N ALA A 37 -9.21 -8.50 -11.89
CA ALA A 37 -8.19 -9.05 -12.79
C ALA A 37 -8.48 -10.53 -13.13
N GLN A 38 -8.87 -11.32 -12.14
CA GLN A 38 -9.27 -12.71 -12.36
C GLN A 38 -10.52 -12.82 -13.23
N ALA A 39 -11.55 -12.01 -12.95
CA ALA A 39 -12.79 -12.03 -13.74
C ALA A 39 -12.58 -11.67 -15.22
N VAL A 40 -11.68 -10.73 -15.52
CA VAL A 40 -11.28 -10.42 -16.91
C VAL A 40 -10.67 -11.64 -17.60
N MET A 41 -9.75 -12.33 -16.90
CA MET A 41 -9.09 -13.53 -17.44
C MET A 41 -10.08 -14.69 -17.61
N ASP A 42 -10.99 -14.90 -16.67
CA ASP A 42 -12.04 -15.95 -16.71
C ASP A 42 -13.04 -15.70 -17.83
N ALA A 43 -13.27 -14.42 -18.22
CA ALA A 43 -14.07 -14.03 -19.35
C ALA A 43 -13.34 -14.24 -20.72
N GLY A 44 -12.11 -14.75 -20.71
CA GLY A 44 -11.30 -14.98 -21.91
C GLY A 44 -10.65 -13.73 -22.50
N LEU A 45 -10.67 -12.60 -21.76
CA LEU A 45 -10.02 -11.36 -22.16
C LEU A 45 -8.58 -11.29 -21.64
N ILE A 46 -7.72 -10.57 -22.33
CA ILE A 46 -6.34 -10.32 -21.88
C ILE A 46 -6.35 -9.23 -20.83
N TRP A 47 -5.89 -9.58 -19.64
CA TRP A 47 -5.63 -8.60 -18.59
C TRP A 47 -4.30 -7.89 -18.81
N ILE A 48 -4.32 -6.55 -18.93
CA ILE A 48 -3.10 -5.73 -19.04
C ILE A 48 -2.77 -5.14 -17.67
N GLY A 49 -1.99 -5.88 -16.89
CA GLY A 49 -1.64 -5.51 -15.52
C GLY A 49 -0.90 -6.61 -14.78
N PRO A 50 -0.59 -6.43 -13.49
CA PRO A 50 0.00 -7.46 -12.66
C PRO A 50 -0.98 -8.63 -12.45
N SER A 51 -0.45 -9.82 -12.18
CA SER A 51 -1.31 -10.99 -11.92
C SER A 51 -2.19 -10.76 -10.68
N PRO A 52 -3.36 -11.43 -10.58
CA PRO A 52 -4.22 -11.37 -9.38
C PRO A 52 -3.45 -11.67 -8.09
N GLU A 53 -2.52 -12.63 -8.13
CA GLU A 53 -1.64 -12.98 -7.02
C GLU A 53 -0.71 -11.82 -6.63
N ALA A 54 -0.11 -11.15 -7.61
CA ALA A 54 0.75 -9.99 -7.37
C ALA A 54 -0.04 -8.81 -6.78
N ILE A 55 -1.25 -8.55 -7.28
CA ILE A 55 -2.15 -7.52 -6.74
C ILE A 55 -2.47 -7.82 -5.27
N THR A 56 -2.81 -9.06 -4.95
CA THR A 56 -3.12 -9.48 -3.57
C THR A 56 -1.91 -9.31 -2.65
N LYS A 57 -0.74 -9.82 -3.06
CA LYS A 57 0.48 -9.75 -2.24
C LYS A 57 0.96 -8.32 -2.00
N MET A 58 0.84 -7.45 -3.03
CA MET A 58 1.32 -6.08 -2.94
C MET A 58 0.26 -5.10 -2.40
N GLY A 59 -1.01 -5.50 -2.38
CA GLY A 59 -2.11 -4.70 -1.84
C GLY A 59 -2.11 -4.63 -0.31
N ASP A 60 -1.63 -5.65 0.37
CA ASP A 60 -1.41 -5.65 1.81
C ASP A 60 -0.01 -5.13 2.15
N LYS A 61 0.06 -4.04 2.91
CA LYS A 61 1.33 -3.34 3.23
C LYS A 61 2.31 -4.21 3.99
N MET A 62 1.83 -5.04 4.92
CA MET A 62 2.70 -5.90 5.73
C MET A 62 3.24 -7.05 4.90
N THR A 63 2.37 -7.72 4.15
CA THR A 63 2.75 -8.78 3.21
C THR A 63 3.75 -8.28 2.16
N ALA A 64 3.50 -7.10 1.59
CA ALA A 64 4.41 -6.47 0.63
C ALA A 64 5.81 -6.22 1.24
N ARG A 65 5.88 -5.70 2.49
CA ARG A 65 7.16 -5.47 3.19
C ARG A 65 7.92 -6.75 3.44
N ILE A 66 7.24 -7.79 3.92
CA ILE A 66 7.85 -9.10 4.18
C ILE A 66 8.41 -9.67 2.87
N THR A 67 7.57 -9.69 1.81
CA THR A 67 7.97 -10.17 0.48
C THR A 67 9.19 -9.42 -0.07
N MET A 68 9.22 -8.09 0.05
CA MET A 68 10.35 -7.29 -0.42
C MET A 68 11.61 -7.52 0.42
N LYS A 69 11.47 -7.65 1.74
CA LYS A 69 12.60 -7.97 2.63
C LYS A 69 13.21 -9.34 2.32
N GLU A 70 12.37 -10.35 2.08
CA GLU A 70 12.82 -11.70 1.66
C GLU A 70 13.50 -11.70 0.30
N ALA A 71 13.05 -10.83 -0.62
CA ALA A 71 13.69 -10.60 -1.91
C ALA A 71 14.98 -9.76 -1.84
N GLY A 72 15.43 -9.35 -0.64
CA GLY A 72 16.64 -8.55 -0.44
C GLY A 72 16.48 -7.07 -0.80
N VAL A 73 15.26 -6.59 -1.01
CA VAL A 73 14.99 -5.16 -1.24
C VAL A 73 15.04 -4.42 0.09
N PRO A 74 15.80 -3.31 0.19
CA PRO A 74 15.83 -2.49 1.39
C PRO A 74 14.44 -1.97 1.73
N VAL A 75 14.02 -2.17 2.98
CA VAL A 75 12.75 -1.64 3.50
C VAL A 75 13.02 -0.70 4.67
N ILE A 76 12.16 0.28 4.87
CA ILE A 76 12.26 1.18 6.04
C ILE A 76 12.11 0.34 7.30
N PRO A 77 13.02 0.44 8.30
CA PRO A 77 12.87 -0.28 9.56
C PRO A 77 11.53 0.06 10.22
N GLY A 78 10.81 -0.95 10.66
CA GLY A 78 9.52 -0.77 11.31
C GLY A 78 8.83 -2.09 11.59
N GLU A 79 7.93 -2.07 12.58
CA GLU A 79 7.22 -3.25 13.10
C GLU A 79 5.76 -2.92 13.44
N GLU A 80 4.89 -3.91 13.39
CA GLU A 80 3.52 -3.82 13.87
C GLU A 80 3.48 -4.09 15.36
N ILE A 81 2.72 -3.27 16.09
CA ILE A 81 2.57 -3.36 17.53
C ILE A 81 1.20 -3.95 17.85
N ASN A 82 1.22 -5.11 18.48
CA ASN A 82 0.03 -5.84 18.91
C ASN A 82 -0.11 -5.95 20.44
N GLY A 83 0.99 -5.78 21.17
CA GLY A 83 1.09 -5.92 22.62
C GLY A 83 0.89 -4.62 23.43
N GLY A 84 0.38 -3.57 22.81
CA GLY A 84 0.10 -2.32 23.50
C GLY A 84 1.32 -1.43 23.69
N ILE A 85 1.24 -0.53 24.72
CA ILE A 85 2.26 0.51 24.94
C ILE A 85 3.61 -0.07 25.38
N GLU A 86 3.61 -1.17 26.09
CA GLU A 86 4.81 -1.85 26.55
C GLU A 86 5.67 -2.31 25.38
N GLU A 87 5.04 -2.90 24.37
CA GLU A 87 5.73 -3.34 23.16
C GLU A 87 6.25 -2.15 22.35
N VAL A 88 5.52 -1.03 22.30
CA VAL A 88 6.01 0.21 21.65
C VAL A 88 7.33 0.66 22.29
N ILE A 89 7.41 0.66 23.62
CA ILE A 89 8.60 1.09 24.38
C ILE A 89 9.77 0.13 24.12
N GLU A 90 9.50 -1.16 24.02
CA GLU A 90 10.52 -2.18 23.75
C GLU A 90 11.05 -2.10 22.32
N VAL A 91 10.17 -1.92 21.33
CA VAL A 91 10.52 -1.94 19.89
C VAL A 91 11.16 -0.63 19.42
N ALA A 92 10.72 0.52 19.94
CA ALA A 92 11.15 1.83 19.45
C ALA A 92 12.68 2.04 19.36
N PRO A 93 13.52 1.56 20.30
CA PRO A 93 14.97 1.68 20.20
C PRO A 93 15.57 0.97 18.98
N SER A 94 15.01 -0.17 18.56
CA SER A 94 15.47 -0.93 17.39
C SER A 94 15.14 -0.22 16.08
N VAL A 95 13.97 0.45 16.01
CA VAL A 95 13.54 1.25 14.87
C VAL A 95 14.35 2.56 14.78
N GLY A 96 14.65 3.17 15.92
CA GLY A 96 15.42 4.40 16.07
C GLY A 96 14.63 5.67 15.76
N TYR A 97 15.13 6.80 16.30
CA TYR A 97 14.49 8.11 16.18
C TYR A 97 15.10 8.96 15.07
N PRO A 98 14.32 9.89 14.48
CA PRO A 98 12.88 10.08 14.68
C PRO A 98 12.08 8.91 14.12
N LEU A 99 10.94 8.60 14.71
CA LEU A 99 10.05 7.53 14.26
C LEU A 99 8.64 8.07 13.98
N LEU A 100 7.86 7.28 13.26
CA LEU A 100 6.49 7.58 12.88
C LEU A 100 5.57 6.46 13.38
N LEU A 101 4.54 6.84 14.13
CA LEU A 101 3.47 5.96 14.56
C LEU A 101 2.30 6.10 13.59
N LYS A 102 1.72 4.99 13.16
CA LYS A 102 0.58 4.93 12.21
C LYS A 102 -0.45 3.93 12.70
N ALA A 103 -1.74 4.24 12.57
CA ALA A 103 -2.79 3.24 12.76
C ALA A 103 -2.65 2.13 11.71
N THR A 104 -2.65 0.86 12.14
CA THR A 104 -2.56 -0.30 11.23
C THR A 104 -3.74 -0.36 10.29
N ALA A 105 -4.96 -0.14 10.80
CA ALA A 105 -6.19 -0.09 10.02
C ALA A 105 -6.36 1.22 9.22
N GLY A 106 -5.45 2.20 9.37
CA GLY A 106 -5.57 3.54 8.79
C GLY A 106 -4.95 3.66 7.40
N GLY A 107 -5.49 4.62 6.63
CA GLY A 107 -4.97 5.00 5.32
C GLY A 107 -5.05 6.51 5.10
N GLY A 108 -4.38 7.03 4.05
CA GLY A 108 -4.47 8.42 3.63
C GLY A 108 -3.88 9.45 4.61
N GLY A 109 -2.95 9.04 5.48
CA GLY A 109 -2.23 9.97 6.36
C GLY A 109 -2.96 10.35 7.65
N LYS A 110 -4.15 9.82 7.92
CA LYS A 110 -4.85 10.02 9.18
C LYS A 110 -4.25 9.14 10.29
N GLY A 111 -4.14 9.70 11.51
CA GLY A 111 -3.61 8.97 12.66
C GLY A 111 -2.08 8.76 12.62
N MET A 112 -1.34 9.58 11.86
CA MET A 112 0.12 9.54 11.86
C MET A 112 0.69 10.54 12.88
N ARG A 113 1.65 10.09 13.69
CA ARG A 113 2.35 10.91 14.69
C ARG A 113 3.86 10.72 14.60
N ALA A 114 4.57 11.82 14.44
CA ALA A 114 6.03 11.83 14.47
C ALA A 114 6.53 11.94 15.93
N VAL A 115 7.46 11.06 16.29
CA VAL A 115 8.13 11.08 17.59
C VAL A 115 9.61 11.35 17.35
N HIS A 116 10.05 12.52 17.77
CA HIS A 116 11.43 12.97 17.57
C HIS A 116 12.35 12.58 18.71
N HIS A 117 11.81 12.43 19.91
CA HIS A 117 12.59 12.16 21.13
C HIS A 117 11.95 11.06 21.96
N PRO A 118 12.76 10.17 22.60
CA PRO A 118 12.25 9.09 23.45
C PRO A 118 11.28 9.54 24.55
N ASP A 119 11.52 10.70 25.14
CA ASP A 119 10.69 11.23 26.24
C ASP A 119 9.23 11.44 25.86
N ASN A 120 8.94 11.63 24.58
CA ASN A 120 7.58 11.83 24.07
C ASN A 120 6.91 10.54 23.56
N LEU A 121 7.66 9.42 23.52
CA LEU A 121 7.19 8.18 22.91
C LEU A 121 5.89 7.70 23.53
N GLU A 122 5.86 7.55 24.83
CA GLU A 122 4.72 6.97 25.55
C GLU A 122 3.45 7.82 25.36
N SER A 123 3.58 9.14 25.47
CA SER A 123 2.45 10.06 25.34
C SER A 123 1.88 10.07 23.92
N GLU A 124 2.76 10.09 22.90
CA GLU A 124 2.36 10.09 21.50
C GLU A 124 1.79 8.74 21.07
N ALA A 125 2.34 7.63 21.57
CA ALA A 125 1.83 6.30 21.29
C ALA A 125 0.42 6.09 21.87
N LYS A 126 0.21 6.44 23.14
CA LYS A 126 -1.13 6.41 23.76
C LYS A 126 -2.15 7.26 23.01
N ALA A 127 -1.74 8.41 22.50
CA ALA A 127 -2.59 9.27 21.70
C ALA A 127 -2.90 8.65 20.33
N ALA A 128 -1.90 8.04 19.65
CA ALA A 128 -2.08 7.36 18.37
C ALA A 128 -3.02 6.15 18.51
N MET A 129 -2.83 5.31 19.51
CA MET A 129 -3.66 4.14 19.79
C MET A 129 -5.13 4.54 20.04
N ARG A 130 -5.34 5.58 20.86
CA ARG A 130 -6.68 6.09 21.15
C ARG A 130 -7.37 6.67 19.89
N GLU A 131 -6.62 7.39 19.05
CA GLU A 131 -7.15 7.89 17.77
C GLU A 131 -7.50 6.73 16.81
N ALA A 132 -6.64 5.71 16.74
CA ALA A 132 -6.87 4.52 15.92
C ALA A 132 -8.15 3.80 16.37
N LEU A 133 -8.30 3.55 17.67
CA LEU A 133 -9.49 2.93 18.25
C LEU A 133 -10.76 3.71 17.92
N ASN A 134 -10.72 5.03 18.10
CA ASN A 134 -11.89 5.88 17.85
C ASN A 134 -12.27 5.97 16.37
N ALA A 135 -11.27 5.96 15.47
CA ALA A 135 -11.49 6.14 14.03
C ALA A 135 -11.80 4.84 13.30
N PHE A 136 -11.21 3.72 13.75
CA PHE A 136 -11.21 2.45 13.02
C PHE A 136 -11.71 1.25 13.85
N GLY A 137 -11.92 1.43 15.16
CA GLY A 137 -12.30 0.34 16.08
C GLY A 137 -11.15 -0.62 16.41
N ASP A 138 -9.92 -0.25 16.04
CA ASP A 138 -8.70 -1.06 16.19
C ASP A 138 -7.59 -0.12 16.69
N ASP A 139 -6.99 -0.44 17.84
CA ASP A 139 -5.96 0.38 18.48
C ASP A 139 -4.53 -0.01 18.08
N ARG A 140 -4.39 -1.02 17.23
CA ARG A 140 -3.07 -1.45 16.75
C ARG A 140 -2.41 -0.34 15.95
N ILE A 141 -1.13 -0.16 16.21
CA ILE A 141 -0.30 0.81 15.52
C ILE A 141 0.90 0.13 14.88
N TYR A 142 1.38 0.74 13.83
CA TYR A 142 2.63 0.42 13.17
C TYR A 142 3.66 1.48 13.51
N ILE A 143 4.86 1.07 13.90
CA ILE A 143 6.00 1.94 14.20
C ILE A 143 7.03 1.82 13.08
N GLU A 144 7.50 2.94 12.53
CA GLU A 144 8.57 2.92 11.54
C GLU A 144 9.54 4.10 11.69
N ARG A 145 10.72 3.96 11.11
CA ARG A 145 11.68 5.07 11.04
C ARG A 145 11.09 6.20 10.20
N LEU A 146 11.10 7.42 10.76
CA LEU A 146 10.73 8.62 10.02
C LEU A 146 11.90 9.07 9.14
N LEU A 147 11.70 9.01 7.83
CA LEU A 147 12.66 9.54 6.87
C LEU A 147 12.34 11.01 6.60
N THR A 148 13.29 11.88 6.89
CA THR A 148 13.19 13.33 6.62
C THR A 148 13.95 13.68 5.34
N GLY A 149 13.42 14.61 4.56
CA GLY A 149 14.06 15.04 3.31
C GLY A 149 14.11 13.97 2.21
N SER A 150 13.26 12.96 2.31
CA SER A 150 13.17 11.89 1.31
C SER A 150 12.57 12.37 0.00
N ARG A 151 13.02 11.77 -1.10
CA ARG A 151 12.37 11.88 -2.41
C ARG A 151 11.51 10.66 -2.66
N HIS A 152 10.36 10.85 -3.30
CA HIS A 152 9.52 9.75 -3.74
C HIS A 152 9.92 9.37 -5.17
N ILE A 153 10.65 8.28 -5.29
CA ILE A 153 11.06 7.70 -6.58
C ILE A 153 10.35 6.37 -6.75
N GLU A 154 9.76 6.15 -7.89
CA GLU A 154 9.18 4.86 -8.26
C GLU A 154 9.81 4.31 -9.54
N ILE A 155 9.79 3.00 -9.69
CA ILE A 155 10.30 2.31 -10.86
C ILE A 155 9.12 1.74 -11.64
N GLN A 156 9.01 2.10 -12.93
CA GLN A 156 8.03 1.49 -13.81
C GLN A 156 8.53 0.13 -14.25
N VAL A 157 7.71 -0.89 -14.03
CA VAL A 157 7.99 -2.29 -14.42
C VAL A 157 7.02 -2.72 -15.51
N LEU A 158 7.50 -3.49 -16.45
CA LEU A 158 6.71 -4.16 -17.50
C LEU A 158 7.16 -5.62 -17.60
N ALA A 159 6.20 -6.53 -17.66
CA ALA A 159 6.45 -7.96 -17.82
C ALA A 159 5.60 -8.55 -18.92
N ASP A 160 6.12 -9.59 -19.59
CA ASP A 160 5.37 -10.38 -20.57
C ASP A 160 4.98 -11.75 -20.00
N ASN A 161 4.14 -12.48 -20.75
CA ASN A 161 3.70 -13.83 -20.37
C ASN A 161 4.75 -14.92 -20.62
N PHE A 162 5.96 -14.55 -21.09
CA PHE A 162 7.05 -15.47 -21.39
C PHE A 162 8.15 -15.45 -20.32
N GLY A 163 7.90 -14.77 -19.18
CA GLY A 163 8.82 -14.69 -18.05
C GLY A 163 9.86 -13.59 -18.17
N ARG A 164 9.74 -12.68 -19.14
CA ARG A 164 10.63 -11.53 -19.27
C ARG A 164 10.06 -10.35 -18.51
N THR A 165 10.86 -9.76 -17.62
CA THR A 165 10.54 -8.55 -16.87
C THR A 165 11.60 -7.49 -17.13
N ILE A 166 11.19 -6.27 -17.42
CA ILE A 166 12.06 -5.12 -17.62
C ILE A 166 11.61 -3.94 -16.77
N HIS A 167 12.51 -3.02 -16.50
CA HIS A 167 12.18 -1.72 -15.92
C HIS A 167 12.39 -0.61 -16.97
N LEU A 168 11.57 0.43 -16.89
CA LEU A 168 11.61 1.58 -17.81
C LEU A 168 12.27 2.81 -17.16
N GLY A 169 13.02 2.60 -16.09
CA GLY A 169 13.68 3.67 -15.34
C GLY A 169 12.84 4.22 -14.20
N GLU A 170 13.36 5.25 -13.56
CA GLU A 170 12.73 5.93 -12.43
C GLU A 170 11.74 7.01 -12.86
N ARG A 171 10.74 7.23 -12.02
CA ARG A 171 9.83 8.37 -12.08
C ARG A 171 9.91 9.15 -10.77
N GLU A 172 10.16 10.45 -10.87
CA GLU A 172 10.17 11.37 -9.72
C GLU A 172 8.73 11.73 -9.34
N CYS A 173 8.33 11.39 -8.13
CA CYS A 173 6.96 11.55 -7.64
C CYS A 173 6.86 12.40 -6.36
N SER A 174 7.93 13.15 -6.01
CA SER A 174 7.96 13.97 -4.80
C SER A 174 7.02 15.17 -4.89
N VAL A 175 6.75 15.67 -6.10
CA VAL A 175 5.79 16.75 -6.30
C VAL A 175 4.39 16.18 -6.23
N GLN A 176 3.65 16.58 -5.21
CA GLN A 176 2.31 16.07 -4.95
C GLN A 176 1.36 17.20 -4.57
N ARG A 177 0.10 17.07 -4.94
CA ARG A 177 -0.98 17.94 -4.49
C ARG A 177 -1.94 17.13 -3.62
N ARG A 178 -2.06 17.47 -2.33
CA ARG A 178 -2.91 16.77 -1.37
C ARG A 178 -2.64 15.26 -1.34
N HIS A 179 -1.35 14.87 -1.31
CA HIS A 179 -0.86 13.49 -1.33
C HIS A 179 -1.18 12.71 -2.62
N GLN A 180 -1.52 13.39 -3.70
CA GLN A 180 -1.65 12.82 -5.03
C GLN A 180 -0.53 13.31 -5.93
N LYS A 181 0.03 12.39 -6.72
CA LYS A 181 1.05 12.70 -7.72
C LYS A 181 0.48 13.69 -8.75
N VAL A 182 1.33 14.57 -9.23
CA VAL A 182 0.99 15.55 -10.28
C VAL A 182 1.53 15.07 -11.61
#